data_b3aad9dd6e70721bb75caeb39b46eead
#
_entry.id   b3aad9dd6e70721bb75caeb39b46eead
#
_cell.length_a   1.000
_cell.length_b   1.000
_cell.length_c   1.000
_cell.angle_alpha   90.00
_cell.angle_beta   90.00
_cell.angle_gamma   90.00
#
_symmetry.space_group_name_H-M   'P 1'
#
loop_
_entity.id
_entity.type
_entity.pdbx_description
1 polymer ?
#
loop_
_entity_poly.entity_id
_entity_poly.type
_entity_poly.pdbx_seq_one_letter_code
_entity_poly.pdbx_strand_id
1 'polypeptide(L)'
;MYDLDIRRILYEEDMSERSLFVIGPIDEANELDAEDLADLGLLAPIGVDSFAEQVRLQAMEHVYRDEELLLSVWTRQEDPQPTSSPPTDAQVRDFLVYGRAMESLLPEAASVEAYRYCLPRQEVVPIFEAIRSSPGITVVHGGLGTGKTFLSYVVGHMLSRAGFLVYRLDTASSDAMSEVEEILRTSGDKVFIIDGYRRHLRMLERIVELTGSDCRLLLLERSSSHEVIADELDDLALKTVEFDLDELTQSELRSANDLLDRHGLWGERQAWGEARKLSYLRNDCESRLPHLLVSVLEAVHVSERYREVVASSPDSRGVRTLLIATSVLTVLNHIPRVSVLQELLGPALILSKYRRYEELKDIIDITSMDVRIRSSVLAQHLLQKVFSAGDIADVLIGLVRQADALKRQERLFAQVHADLMRYSNVAQMLPEKQRLAAITRYYENIKDLPSTRANPQFWLQYAIGCLTNRALDRAATYFADAYSWAAKVDDYDTFQIDNHYARFLLQKALTDQPAVDALQQVLQARDIVLRQVRTEIRKYPFRVACSLFDAYESLSSKMAPDFQKQLRGSLAEIYRRASQTKGNLYRDRYVQECIRRGEPFERVSS
;
A
#
# COMPACT_ATOMS: atom_id res chain seq x y z
N MET A 1 -37.78 -18.77 -9.72
CA MET A 1 -36.48 -18.92 -10.40
C MET A 1 -35.99 -17.60 -10.98
N TYR A 2 -36.86 -16.64 -11.29
CA TYR A 2 -36.51 -15.28 -11.76
C TYR A 2 -36.12 -14.33 -10.62
N ASP A 3 -36.52 -14.59 -9.40
CA ASP A 3 -36.40 -13.67 -8.25
C ASP A 3 -34.97 -13.55 -7.69
N LEU A 4 -34.16 -14.59 -7.79
CA LEU A 4 -32.78 -14.61 -7.28
C LEU A 4 -31.78 -13.94 -8.23
N ASP A 5 -31.98 -14.06 -9.53
CA ASP A 5 -31.07 -13.47 -10.52
C ASP A 5 -31.27 -11.94 -10.64
N ILE A 6 -32.50 -11.47 -10.49
CA ILE A 6 -32.80 -10.03 -10.52
C ILE A 6 -32.30 -9.32 -9.26
N ARG A 7 -32.42 -9.93 -8.06
CA ARG A 7 -31.84 -9.39 -6.84
C ARG A 7 -30.32 -9.32 -6.93
N ARG A 8 -29.68 -10.29 -7.57
CA ARG A 8 -28.24 -10.29 -7.82
C ARG A 8 -27.83 -9.17 -8.78
N ILE A 9 -28.53 -8.97 -9.89
CA ILE A 9 -28.29 -7.90 -10.85
C ILE A 9 -28.50 -6.52 -10.20
N LEU A 10 -29.58 -6.33 -9.43
CA LEU A 10 -29.84 -5.07 -8.72
C LEU A 10 -28.84 -4.77 -7.60
N TYR A 11 -28.17 -5.79 -7.07
CA TYR A 11 -27.14 -5.63 -6.03
C TYR A 11 -25.74 -5.44 -6.62
N GLU A 12 -25.51 -5.91 -7.83
CA GLU A 12 -24.21 -5.83 -8.52
C GLU A 12 -24.08 -4.57 -9.40
N GLU A 13 -25.20 -3.98 -9.87
CA GLU A 13 -25.19 -2.72 -10.62
C GLU A 13 -25.55 -1.55 -9.70
N ASP A 14 -24.66 -0.59 -9.60
CA ASP A 14 -24.63 0.65 -8.80
C ASP A 14 -25.95 1.45 -8.80
N MET A 15 -27.02 0.84 -8.30
CA MET A 15 -28.31 1.50 -8.17
C MET A 15 -28.32 2.27 -6.85
N SER A 16 -28.31 3.60 -6.94
CA SER A 16 -28.47 4.49 -5.78
C SER A 16 -29.70 4.09 -4.96
N GLU A 17 -29.74 4.43 -3.66
CA GLU A 17 -30.92 4.18 -2.79
C GLU A 17 -32.25 4.69 -3.38
N ARG A 18 -32.19 5.54 -4.42
CA ARG A 18 -33.34 6.00 -5.21
C ARG A 18 -33.81 5.02 -6.27
N SER A 19 -33.21 3.85 -6.36
CA SER A 19 -33.47 2.85 -7.41
C SER A 19 -33.89 1.50 -6.85
N LEU A 20 -34.52 1.45 -5.68
CA LEU A 20 -35.13 0.24 -5.19
C LEU A 20 -36.42 -0.01 -5.98
N PHE A 21 -36.42 -1.03 -6.83
CA PHE A 21 -37.60 -1.45 -7.59
C PHE A 21 -38.27 -2.59 -6.85
N VAL A 22 -39.54 -2.42 -6.54
CA VAL A 22 -40.38 -3.54 -6.08
C VAL A 22 -40.94 -4.22 -7.32
N ILE A 23 -40.45 -5.42 -7.62
CA ILE A 23 -40.90 -6.22 -8.78
C ILE A 23 -41.91 -7.22 -8.26
N GLY A 24 -43.15 -6.98 -8.59
CA GLY A 24 -44.26 -7.89 -8.27
C GLY A 24 -45.56 -7.38 -8.92
N PRO A 25 -46.62 -8.22 -8.95
CA PRO A 25 -47.96 -7.73 -9.24
C PRO A 25 -48.31 -6.64 -8.23
N ILE A 26 -48.92 -5.54 -8.72
CA ILE A 26 -49.31 -4.39 -7.87
C ILE A 26 -50.15 -4.79 -6.68
N ASP A 27 -50.85 -5.91 -6.77
CA ASP A 27 -51.69 -6.44 -5.69
C ASP A 27 -50.92 -7.12 -4.54
N GLU A 28 -49.66 -7.52 -4.74
CA GLU A 28 -48.80 -8.12 -3.70
C GLU A 28 -47.91 -7.08 -3.01
N ALA A 29 -47.77 -5.87 -3.57
CA ALA A 29 -47.04 -4.77 -2.96
C ALA A 29 -47.79 -4.08 -1.81
N ASN A 30 -49.03 -4.48 -1.56
CA ASN A 30 -49.88 -3.91 -0.52
C ASN A 30 -49.56 -4.33 0.92
N GLU A 31 -48.53 -5.15 1.17
CA GLU A 31 -48.03 -5.41 2.53
C GLU A 31 -47.02 -4.37 3.04
N LEU A 32 -46.51 -3.53 2.15
CA LEU A 32 -45.75 -2.31 2.49
C LEU A 32 -46.54 -1.14 1.97
N ASP A 33 -47.12 -0.35 2.85
CA ASP A 33 -47.92 0.82 2.49
C ASP A 33 -47.07 1.76 1.59
N ALA A 34 -47.64 2.21 0.48
CA ALA A 34 -46.95 3.12 -0.44
C ALA A 34 -46.53 4.43 0.25
N GLU A 35 -47.17 4.83 1.34
CA GLU A 35 -46.80 5.93 2.20
C GLU A 35 -45.53 5.59 3.01
N ASP A 36 -45.40 4.37 3.54
CA ASP A 36 -44.22 3.92 4.26
C ASP A 36 -42.95 3.86 3.35
N LEU A 37 -43.13 3.49 2.08
CA LEU A 37 -42.06 3.49 1.08
C LEU A 37 -41.66 4.90 0.66
N ALA A 38 -42.61 5.84 0.60
CA ALA A 38 -42.34 7.24 0.30
C ALA A 38 -41.64 7.94 1.48
N ASP A 39 -42.02 7.64 2.73
CA ASP A 39 -41.40 8.16 3.94
C ASP A 39 -39.98 7.63 4.16
N LEU A 40 -39.67 6.42 3.65
CA LEU A 40 -38.32 5.85 3.61
C LEU A 40 -37.49 6.41 2.44
N GLY A 41 -38.05 7.27 1.59
CA GLY A 41 -37.37 7.84 0.42
C GLY A 41 -37.17 6.83 -0.71
N LEU A 42 -37.92 5.75 -0.70
CA LEU A 42 -37.92 4.71 -1.74
C LEU A 42 -38.79 5.15 -2.92
N LEU A 43 -38.37 4.81 -4.16
CA LEU A 43 -39.05 5.22 -5.38
C LEU A 43 -40.44 4.57 -5.50
N ALA A 44 -41.32 5.28 -6.21
CA ALA A 44 -42.61 4.75 -6.60
C ALA A 44 -42.47 3.40 -7.35
N PRO A 45 -43.34 2.43 -7.11
CA PRO A 45 -43.31 1.14 -7.78
C PRO A 45 -43.40 1.31 -9.30
N ILE A 46 -42.45 0.74 -10.02
CA ILE A 46 -42.43 0.72 -11.49
C ILE A 46 -43.01 -0.63 -11.93
N GLY A 47 -43.97 -0.59 -12.87
CA GLY A 47 -44.54 -1.82 -13.41
C GLY A 47 -43.47 -2.67 -14.11
N VAL A 48 -43.62 -4.00 -14.03
CA VAL A 48 -42.67 -4.98 -14.58
C VAL A 48 -42.29 -4.70 -16.04
N ASP A 49 -43.24 -4.24 -16.85
CA ASP A 49 -43.00 -3.92 -18.27
C ASP A 49 -42.08 -2.70 -18.45
N SER A 50 -42.24 -1.65 -17.62
CA SER A 50 -41.37 -0.46 -17.66
C SER A 50 -39.97 -0.76 -17.13
N PHE A 51 -39.83 -1.64 -16.17
CA PHE A 51 -38.54 -2.09 -15.66
C PHE A 51 -37.81 -2.95 -16.70
N ALA A 52 -38.50 -3.93 -17.30
CA ALA A 52 -37.94 -4.77 -18.35
C ALA A 52 -37.50 -3.93 -19.56
N GLU A 53 -38.20 -2.85 -19.87
CA GLU A 53 -37.85 -1.92 -20.95
C GLU A 53 -36.67 -1.03 -20.58
N GLN A 54 -36.56 -0.57 -19.33
CA GLN A 54 -35.38 0.16 -18.82
C GLN A 54 -34.12 -0.72 -18.76
N VAL A 55 -34.23 -1.94 -18.25
CA VAL A 55 -33.12 -2.92 -18.26
C VAL A 55 -32.73 -3.27 -19.70
N ARG A 56 -33.71 -3.38 -20.59
CA ARG A 56 -33.46 -3.62 -22.02
C ARG A 56 -32.80 -2.43 -22.71
N LEU A 57 -33.19 -1.19 -22.37
CA LEU A 57 -32.57 0.02 -22.88
C LEU A 57 -31.14 0.19 -22.32
N GLN A 58 -30.91 -0.03 -21.05
CA GLN A 58 -29.58 -0.02 -20.47
C GLN A 58 -28.69 -1.14 -21.04
N ALA A 59 -29.22 -2.35 -21.17
CA ALA A 59 -28.52 -3.45 -21.83
C ALA A 59 -28.27 -3.15 -23.32
N MET A 60 -29.20 -2.47 -24.03
CA MET A 60 -29.01 -2.05 -25.40
C MET A 60 -28.04 -0.86 -25.52
N GLU A 61 -28.02 0.08 -24.62
CA GLU A 61 -26.97 1.12 -24.57
C GLU A 61 -25.57 0.52 -24.35
N HIS A 62 -25.46 -0.56 -23.59
CA HIS A 62 -24.21 -1.31 -23.45
C HIS A 62 -23.90 -2.20 -24.65
N VAL A 63 -24.91 -2.78 -25.31
CA VAL A 63 -24.74 -3.67 -26.49
C VAL A 63 -24.47 -2.89 -27.81
N TYR A 64 -24.84 -1.60 -27.89
CA TYR A 64 -24.56 -0.77 -29.08
C TYR A 64 -23.22 -0.02 -29.02
N ARG A 65 -22.46 -0.13 -27.94
CA ARG A 65 -21.05 0.28 -27.93
C ARG A 65 -20.21 -0.95 -28.28
N ASP A 66 -19.92 -1.08 -29.58
CA ASP A 66 -18.91 -1.98 -30.19
C ASP A 66 -18.56 -3.23 -29.35
N GLU A 67 -18.48 -4.41 -29.94
CA GLU A 67 -17.83 -5.67 -29.49
C GLU A 67 -17.07 -5.64 -28.14
N GLU A 68 -17.50 -4.81 -27.17
CA GLU A 68 -16.84 -4.63 -25.88
C GLU A 68 -17.21 -5.78 -24.95
N LEU A 69 -16.15 -6.42 -24.44
CA LEU A 69 -16.22 -7.40 -23.38
C LEU A 69 -16.97 -6.82 -22.18
N LEU A 70 -17.95 -7.52 -21.65
CA LEU A 70 -18.56 -7.19 -20.36
C LEU A 70 -17.58 -7.59 -19.26
N LEU A 71 -16.74 -6.66 -18.84
CA LEU A 71 -15.75 -6.84 -17.80
C LEU A 71 -16.27 -6.25 -16.50
N SER A 72 -16.18 -7.00 -15.42
CA SER A 72 -16.61 -6.59 -14.07
C SER A 72 -15.42 -6.31 -13.14
N VAL A 73 -14.26 -6.83 -13.48
CA VAL A 73 -13.04 -6.82 -12.64
C VAL A 73 -11.90 -6.07 -13.32
N TRP A 74 -11.84 -6.16 -14.64
CA TRP A 74 -10.88 -5.43 -15.46
C TRP A 74 -11.56 -4.27 -16.16
N THR A 75 -10.98 -3.08 -16.05
CA THR A 75 -11.45 -1.91 -16.80
C THR A 75 -10.51 -1.63 -17.95
N ARG A 76 -11.06 -1.51 -19.16
CA ARG A 76 -10.33 -1.01 -20.32
C ARG A 76 -10.11 0.47 -20.16
N GLN A 77 -8.87 0.91 -20.23
CA GLN A 77 -8.52 2.33 -20.20
C GLN A 77 -8.78 2.93 -21.58
N GLU A 78 -9.85 3.73 -21.67
CA GLU A 78 -10.19 4.50 -22.87
C GLU A 78 -9.32 5.76 -22.99
N ASP A 79 -9.28 6.33 -24.19
CA ASP A 79 -8.64 7.63 -24.42
C ASP A 79 -9.63 8.74 -24.00
N PRO A 80 -9.41 9.42 -22.87
CA PRO A 80 -10.34 10.45 -22.42
C PRO A 80 -10.33 11.62 -23.39
N GLN A 81 -11.52 12.16 -23.67
CA GLN A 81 -11.67 13.36 -24.48
C GLN A 81 -10.98 14.54 -23.78
N PRO A 82 -10.09 15.28 -24.47
CA PRO A 82 -9.40 16.40 -23.87
C PRO A 82 -10.40 17.51 -23.48
N THR A 83 -10.23 18.04 -22.27
CA THR A 83 -11.02 19.18 -21.82
C THR A 83 -10.57 20.45 -22.54
N SER A 84 -11.53 21.29 -22.92
CA SER A 84 -11.27 22.55 -23.62
C SER A 84 -10.74 23.67 -22.70
N SER A 85 -10.74 23.48 -21.39
CA SER A 85 -10.34 24.49 -20.42
C SER A 85 -9.27 23.96 -19.45
N PRO A 86 -8.26 24.79 -19.08
CA PRO A 86 -7.27 24.41 -18.10
C PRO A 86 -7.92 24.20 -16.72
N PRO A 87 -7.32 23.35 -15.85
CA PRO A 87 -7.82 23.13 -14.51
C PRO A 87 -7.76 24.41 -13.68
N THR A 88 -8.78 24.63 -12.85
CA THR A 88 -8.83 25.72 -11.90
C THR A 88 -7.92 25.45 -10.69
N ASP A 89 -7.52 26.51 -9.95
CA ASP A 89 -6.73 26.37 -8.73
C ASP A 89 -7.41 25.47 -7.67
N ALA A 90 -8.75 25.49 -7.62
CA ALA A 90 -9.51 24.62 -6.75
C ALA A 90 -9.35 23.14 -7.14
N GLN A 91 -9.44 22.82 -8.41
CA GLN A 91 -9.24 21.46 -8.92
C GLN A 91 -7.80 20.96 -8.70
N VAL A 92 -6.79 21.82 -8.91
CA VAL A 92 -5.39 21.47 -8.62
C VAL A 92 -5.18 21.23 -7.13
N ARG A 93 -5.78 22.06 -6.27
CA ARG A 93 -5.75 21.85 -4.83
C ARG A 93 -6.41 20.52 -4.45
N ASP A 94 -7.58 20.23 -4.99
CA ASP A 94 -8.31 18.99 -4.74
C ASP A 94 -7.52 17.77 -5.20
N PHE A 95 -6.82 17.86 -6.32
CA PHE A 95 -5.93 16.80 -6.78
C PHE A 95 -4.75 16.58 -5.82
N LEU A 96 -4.04 17.64 -5.43
CA LEU A 96 -2.84 17.52 -4.58
C LEU A 96 -3.17 17.17 -3.12
N VAL A 97 -4.26 17.72 -2.58
CA VAL A 97 -4.67 17.54 -1.18
C VAL A 97 -5.48 16.25 -1.01
N TYR A 98 -6.48 16.03 -1.85
CA TYR A 98 -7.44 14.94 -1.70
C TYR A 98 -7.23 13.77 -2.67
N GLY A 99 -6.28 13.89 -3.61
CA GLY A 99 -6.02 12.85 -4.61
C GLY A 99 -7.13 12.70 -5.65
N ARG A 100 -7.94 13.75 -5.87
CA ARG A 100 -9.03 13.75 -6.86
C ARG A 100 -8.46 13.92 -8.27
N ALA A 101 -7.92 12.84 -8.83
CA ALA A 101 -7.48 12.83 -10.23
C ALA A 101 -8.68 13.00 -11.16
N MET A 102 -8.50 13.77 -12.22
CA MET A 102 -9.49 13.96 -13.26
C MET A 102 -9.00 13.26 -14.53
N GLU A 103 -9.71 12.24 -14.99
CA GLU A 103 -9.34 11.48 -16.19
C GLU A 103 -9.26 12.37 -17.42
N SER A 104 -10.17 13.34 -17.54
CA SER A 104 -10.17 14.33 -18.62
C SER A 104 -8.88 15.18 -18.72
N LEU A 105 -8.06 15.20 -17.69
CA LEU A 105 -6.77 15.91 -17.66
C LEU A 105 -5.56 15.00 -17.92
N LEU A 106 -5.76 13.69 -18.12
CA LEU A 106 -4.67 12.76 -18.46
C LEU A 106 -3.95 13.13 -19.76
N PRO A 107 -4.63 13.58 -20.84
CA PRO A 107 -3.96 14.03 -22.06
C PRO A 107 -2.97 15.18 -21.80
N GLU A 108 -3.32 16.11 -20.91
CA GLU A 108 -2.45 17.22 -20.52
C GLU A 108 -1.28 16.73 -19.65
N ALA A 109 -1.51 15.78 -18.74
CA ALA A 109 -0.46 15.17 -17.90
C ALA A 109 0.57 14.40 -18.73
N ALA A 110 0.17 13.86 -19.86
CA ALA A 110 1.05 13.14 -20.79
C ALA A 110 1.82 14.06 -21.74
N SER A 111 1.47 15.35 -21.85
CA SER A 111 2.15 16.31 -22.72
C SER A 111 3.27 17.04 -21.99
N VAL A 112 4.41 17.23 -22.66
CA VAL A 112 5.60 17.89 -22.09
C VAL A 112 5.35 19.37 -21.80
N GLU A 113 4.37 20.00 -22.43
CA GLU A 113 4.08 21.44 -22.29
C GLU A 113 3.06 21.77 -21.20
N ALA A 114 2.41 20.78 -20.60
CA ALA A 114 1.17 21.00 -19.87
C ALA A 114 1.22 20.72 -18.36
N TYR A 115 2.37 20.77 -17.72
CA TYR A 115 2.53 20.53 -16.26
C TYR A 115 1.90 21.65 -15.40
N ARG A 116 0.62 21.92 -15.64
CA ARG A 116 -0.09 23.00 -14.95
C ARG A 116 -0.69 22.57 -13.63
N TYR A 117 -0.91 21.27 -13.42
CA TYR A 117 -1.65 20.75 -12.27
C TYR A 117 -1.02 19.52 -11.59
N CYS A 118 -0.07 18.86 -12.23
CA CYS A 118 0.59 17.67 -11.66
C CYS A 118 2.12 17.79 -11.73
N LEU A 119 2.80 17.04 -10.88
CA LEU A 119 4.25 16.93 -10.94
C LEU A 119 4.67 15.96 -12.04
N PRO A 120 5.44 16.41 -13.05
CA PRO A 120 5.99 15.50 -14.06
C PRO A 120 7.00 14.57 -13.44
N ARG A 121 6.83 13.27 -13.64
CA ARG A 121 7.83 12.27 -13.24
C ARG A 121 8.69 11.92 -14.45
N GLN A 122 10.00 11.93 -14.23
CA GLN A 122 10.97 11.61 -15.30
C GLN A 122 10.85 10.16 -15.78
N GLU A 123 10.35 9.28 -14.93
CA GLU A 123 10.17 7.86 -15.20
C GLU A 123 9.05 7.57 -16.21
N VAL A 124 8.10 8.48 -16.44
CA VAL A 124 6.94 8.26 -17.33
C VAL A 124 7.39 7.82 -18.73
N VAL A 125 8.28 8.58 -19.36
CA VAL A 125 8.74 8.27 -20.73
C VAL A 125 9.58 6.98 -20.78
N PRO A 126 10.57 6.75 -19.90
CA PRO A 126 11.28 5.48 -19.82
C PRO A 126 10.37 4.25 -19.60
N ILE A 127 9.34 4.36 -18.75
CA ILE A 127 8.38 3.28 -18.51
C ILE A 127 7.56 3.00 -19.78
N PHE A 128 7.02 4.05 -20.40
CA PHE A 128 6.30 3.94 -21.66
C PHE A 128 7.14 3.24 -22.73
N GLU A 129 8.37 3.68 -22.94
CA GLU A 129 9.29 3.10 -23.94
C GLU A 129 9.67 1.65 -23.59
N ALA A 130 9.85 1.31 -22.34
CA ALA A 130 10.13 -0.06 -21.92
C ALA A 130 9.00 -1.02 -22.32
N ILE A 131 7.74 -0.63 -22.08
CA ILE A 131 6.56 -1.44 -22.41
C ILE A 131 6.34 -1.49 -23.92
N ARG A 132 6.50 -0.35 -24.61
CA ARG A 132 6.28 -0.22 -26.04
C ARG A 132 7.28 -1.04 -26.86
N SER A 133 8.55 -0.98 -26.48
CA SER A 133 9.67 -1.54 -27.28
C SER A 133 9.78 -3.05 -27.19
N SER A 134 9.38 -3.67 -26.10
CA SER A 134 9.47 -5.12 -25.93
C SER A 134 8.45 -5.68 -24.95
N PRO A 135 7.90 -6.88 -25.18
CA PRO A 135 7.18 -7.63 -24.16
C PRO A 135 8.05 -7.85 -22.91
N GLY A 136 7.40 -8.03 -21.77
CA GLY A 136 8.05 -8.28 -20.49
C GLY A 136 7.30 -7.68 -19.31
N ILE A 137 7.95 -7.67 -18.18
CA ILE A 137 7.43 -7.15 -16.92
C ILE A 137 8.09 -5.79 -16.65
N THR A 138 7.28 -4.75 -16.51
CA THR A 138 7.73 -3.45 -16.05
C THR A 138 7.20 -3.22 -14.64
N VAL A 139 8.08 -3.12 -13.67
CA VAL A 139 7.74 -2.87 -12.26
C VAL A 139 7.99 -1.43 -11.92
N VAL A 140 6.99 -0.79 -11.30
CA VAL A 140 7.11 0.55 -10.73
C VAL A 140 6.87 0.44 -9.22
N HIS A 141 7.90 0.68 -8.45
CA HIS A 141 7.80 0.64 -7.00
C HIS A 141 8.10 2.00 -6.35
N GLY A 142 7.69 2.15 -5.11
CA GLY A 142 7.88 3.39 -4.35
C GLY A 142 7.08 3.35 -3.06
N GLY A 143 7.38 4.21 -2.11
CA GLY A 143 6.66 4.35 -0.85
C GLY A 143 5.19 4.76 -1.03
N LEU A 144 4.50 4.92 0.09
CA LEU A 144 3.14 5.44 0.09
C LEU A 144 3.12 6.89 -0.44
N GLY A 145 2.22 7.20 -1.37
CA GLY A 145 2.03 8.57 -1.87
C GLY A 145 3.08 9.06 -2.87
N THR A 146 3.91 8.18 -3.44
CA THR A 146 4.88 8.54 -4.48
C THR A 146 4.26 8.79 -5.86
N GLY A 147 2.94 8.64 -6.00
CA GLY A 147 2.20 8.91 -7.24
C GLY A 147 2.12 7.75 -8.23
N LYS A 148 2.49 6.51 -7.83
CA LYS A 148 2.46 5.32 -8.70
C LYS A 148 1.16 5.13 -9.47
N THR A 149 0.05 5.15 -8.77
CA THR A 149 -1.28 4.93 -9.38
C THR A 149 -1.57 5.99 -10.42
N PHE A 150 -1.34 7.28 -10.12
CA PHE A 150 -1.54 8.36 -11.09
C PHE A 150 -0.60 8.22 -12.30
N LEU A 151 0.69 7.94 -12.06
CA LEU A 151 1.67 7.69 -13.10
C LEU A 151 1.21 6.55 -14.04
N SER A 152 0.65 5.48 -13.48
CA SER A 152 0.16 4.36 -14.30
C SER A 152 -1.06 4.72 -15.16
N TYR A 153 -1.91 5.67 -14.73
CA TYR A 153 -2.96 6.22 -15.58
C TYR A 153 -2.35 7.01 -16.75
N VAL A 154 -1.34 7.85 -16.50
CA VAL A 154 -0.64 8.62 -17.54
C VAL A 154 0.03 7.70 -18.55
N VAL A 155 0.77 6.71 -18.09
CA VAL A 155 1.44 5.72 -18.95
C VAL A 155 0.40 4.91 -19.75
N GLY A 156 -0.68 4.46 -19.08
CA GLY A 156 -1.76 3.73 -19.73
C GLY A 156 -2.43 4.55 -20.85
N HIS A 157 -2.67 5.85 -20.62
CA HIS A 157 -3.15 6.75 -21.64
C HIS A 157 -2.20 6.86 -22.84
N MET A 158 -0.89 7.01 -22.59
CA MET A 158 0.12 7.05 -23.66
C MET A 158 0.15 5.75 -24.46
N LEU A 159 0.03 4.60 -23.79
CA LEU A 159 -0.01 3.28 -24.44
C LEU A 159 -1.28 3.09 -25.25
N SER A 160 -2.45 3.50 -24.75
CA SER A 160 -3.71 3.47 -25.49
C SER A 160 -3.63 4.31 -26.77
N ARG A 161 -3.06 5.51 -26.69
CA ARG A 161 -2.80 6.35 -27.89
C ARG A 161 -1.77 5.76 -28.85
N ALA A 162 -0.88 4.91 -28.37
CA ALA A 162 0.07 4.17 -29.20
C ALA A 162 -0.52 2.90 -29.83
N GLY A 163 -1.82 2.63 -29.62
CA GLY A 163 -2.57 1.51 -30.21
C GLY A 163 -2.62 0.24 -29.38
N PHE A 164 -2.15 0.27 -28.12
CA PHE A 164 -2.28 -0.87 -27.22
C PHE A 164 -3.67 -0.92 -26.59
N LEU A 165 -4.18 -2.12 -26.34
CA LEU A 165 -5.35 -2.35 -25.52
C LEU A 165 -4.89 -2.44 -24.04
N VAL A 166 -5.19 -1.41 -23.26
CA VAL A 166 -4.75 -1.29 -21.88
C VAL A 166 -5.87 -1.71 -20.94
N TYR A 167 -5.61 -2.71 -20.11
CA TYR A 167 -6.54 -3.23 -19.12
C TYR A 167 -5.97 -3.05 -17.71
N ARG A 168 -6.78 -2.49 -16.83
CA ARG A 168 -6.45 -2.26 -15.41
C ARG A 168 -7.27 -3.18 -14.52
N LEU A 169 -6.62 -3.80 -13.55
CA LEU A 169 -7.30 -4.56 -12.50
C LEU A 169 -7.88 -3.60 -11.45
N ASP A 170 -9.19 -3.52 -11.33
CA ASP A 170 -9.86 -2.65 -10.34
C ASP A 170 -10.12 -3.37 -9.02
N THR A 171 -10.62 -4.58 -9.08
CA THR A 171 -10.90 -5.38 -7.88
C THR A 171 -10.44 -6.82 -8.06
N ALA A 172 -9.89 -7.41 -6.99
CA ALA A 172 -9.53 -8.83 -7.00
C ALA A 172 -10.77 -9.69 -6.73
N SER A 173 -11.33 -10.30 -7.75
CA SER A 173 -12.40 -11.29 -7.62
C SER A 173 -11.98 -12.64 -8.22
N SER A 174 -12.80 -13.68 -7.97
CA SER A 174 -12.65 -15.00 -8.60
C SER A 174 -12.73 -14.93 -10.13
N ASP A 175 -13.41 -13.93 -10.65
CA ASP A 175 -13.74 -13.79 -12.07
C ASP A 175 -12.61 -13.12 -12.86
N ALA A 176 -11.60 -12.56 -12.16
CA ALA A 176 -10.48 -11.87 -12.80
C ALA A 176 -9.75 -12.73 -13.84
N MET A 177 -9.68 -14.04 -13.65
CA MET A 177 -9.01 -14.94 -14.59
C MET A 177 -9.87 -15.32 -15.80
N SER A 178 -11.18 -15.50 -15.61
CA SER A 178 -12.08 -15.75 -16.76
C SER A 178 -12.13 -14.55 -17.70
N GLU A 179 -12.13 -13.33 -17.14
CA GLU A 179 -12.07 -12.11 -17.95
C GLU A 179 -10.72 -11.96 -18.68
N VAL A 180 -9.59 -12.36 -18.06
CA VAL A 180 -8.29 -12.40 -18.79
C VAL A 180 -8.36 -13.31 -20.02
N GLU A 181 -8.95 -14.49 -19.89
CA GLU A 181 -9.10 -15.40 -21.02
C GLU A 181 -9.98 -14.81 -22.13
N GLU A 182 -11.01 -14.05 -21.78
CA GLU A 182 -11.86 -13.31 -22.74
C GLU A 182 -11.08 -12.17 -23.39
N ILE A 183 -10.36 -11.36 -22.60
CA ILE A 183 -9.49 -10.29 -23.10
C ILE A 183 -8.49 -10.83 -24.10
N LEU A 184 -7.87 -11.99 -23.82
CA LEU A 184 -6.86 -12.58 -24.69
C LEU A 184 -7.41 -13.08 -26.02
N ARG A 185 -8.72 -13.35 -26.14
CA ARG A 185 -9.38 -13.74 -27.39
C ARG A 185 -9.56 -12.55 -28.35
N THR A 186 -9.52 -11.31 -27.87
CA THR A 186 -9.62 -10.11 -28.71
C THR A 186 -8.34 -9.90 -29.53
N SER A 187 -8.43 -9.24 -30.69
CA SER A 187 -7.26 -8.89 -31.50
C SER A 187 -6.52 -7.67 -30.92
N GLY A 188 -5.22 -7.55 -31.18
CA GLY A 188 -4.39 -6.40 -30.79
C GLY A 188 -3.45 -6.67 -29.60
N ASP A 189 -2.44 -5.80 -29.47
CA ASP A 189 -1.44 -5.88 -28.40
C ASP A 189 -2.02 -5.39 -27.06
N LYS A 190 -1.89 -6.21 -26.03
CA LYS A 190 -2.50 -5.96 -24.72
C LYS A 190 -1.45 -5.61 -23.68
N VAL A 191 -1.83 -4.70 -22.78
CA VAL A 191 -1.05 -4.36 -21.58
C VAL A 191 -1.95 -4.51 -20.37
N PHE A 192 -1.51 -5.31 -19.38
CA PHE A 192 -2.21 -5.46 -18.12
C PHE A 192 -1.55 -4.61 -17.04
N ILE A 193 -2.32 -3.78 -16.37
CA ILE A 193 -1.87 -2.92 -15.26
C ILE A 193 -2.43 -3.46 -13.95
N ILE A 194 -1.54 -3.79 -13.02
CA ILE A 194 -1.92 -4.39 -11.72
C ILE A 194 -1.29 -3.60 -10.58
N ASP A 195 -2.11 -2.92 -9.78
CA ASP A 195 -1.67 -2.20 -8.57
C ASP A 195 -1.75 -3.13 -7.35
N GLY A 196 -0.67 -3.21 -6.57
CA GLY A 196 -0.55 -4.14 -5.45
C GLY A 196 -0.34 -5.59 -5.90
N TYR A 197 0.49 -5.82 -6.90
CA TYR A 197 0.66 -7.13 -7.55
C TYR A 197 1.06 -8.28 -6.60
N ARG A 198 1.66 -8.00 -5.45
CA ARG A 198 1.94 -8.99 -4.42
C ARG A 198 0.75 -9.87 -4.06
N ARG A 199 -0.46 -9.32 -4.12
CA ARG A 199 -1.69 -10.04 -3.81
C ARG A 199 -2.17 -10.93 -4.96
N HIS A 200 -1.53 -10.83 -6.12
CA HIS A 200 -1.99 -11.39 -7.39
C HIS A 200 -0.95 -12.29 -8.07
N LEU A 201 0.08 -12.77 -7.34
CA LEU A 201 1.18 -13.55 -7.93
C LEU A 201 0.70 -14.75 -8.75
N ARG A 202 -0.24 -15.54 -8.21
CA ARG A 202 -0.82 -16.68 -8.97
C ARG A 202 -1.56 -16.26 -10.25
N MET A 203 -2.16 -15.08 -10.23
CA MET A 203 -2.80 -14.53 -11.42
C MET A 203 -1.75 -14.10 -12.44
N LEU A 204 -0.65 -13.50 -12.00
CA LEU A 204 0.49 -13.14 -12.86
C LEU A 204 1.09 -14.38 -13.52
N GLU A 205 1.38 -15.44 -12.75
CA GLU A 205 1.85 -16.73 -13.28
C GLU A 205 0.93 -17.21 -14.40
N ARG A 206 -0.37 -17.19 -14.16
CA ARG A 206 -1.36 -17.65 -15.13
C ARG A 206 -1.46 -16.75 -16.37
N ILE A 207 -1.38 -15.42 -16.22
CA ILE A 207 -1.35 -14.48 -17.36
C ILE A 207 -0.11 -14.78 -18.22
N VAL A 208 1.06 -14.96 -17.60
CA VAL A 208 2.31 -15.27 -18.30
C VAL A 208 2.24 -16.63 -19.00
N GLU A 209 1.65 -17.66 -18.36
CA GLU A 209 1.42 -18.96 -19.01
C GLU A 209 0.55 -18.86 -20.26
N LEU A 210 -0.49 -18.03 -20.23
CA LEU A 210 -1.43 -17.84 -21.34
C LEU A 210 -0.87 -16.98 -22.48
N THR A 211 -0.03 -15.99 -22.17
CA THR A 211 0.50 -15.02 -23.14
C THR A 211 1.91 -15.37 -23.62
N GLY A 212 2.65 -16.18 -22.87
CA GLY A 212 4.03 -16.54 -23.18
C GLY A 212 4.95 -15.32 -23.31
N SER A 213 5.78 -15.30 -24.35
CA SER A 213 6.77 -14.24 -24.61
C SER A 213 6.16 -12.88 -24.99
N ASP A 214 4.88 -12.84 -25.36
CA ASP A 214 4.21 -11.61 -25.81
C ASP A 214 3.54 -10.83 -24.67
N CYS A 215 3.70 -11.32 -23.44
CA CYS A 215 3.16 -10.72 -22.24
C CYS A 215 3.71 -9.31 -22.00
N ARG A 216 2.84 -8.33 -21.77
CA ARG A 216 3.20 -6.98 -21.32
C ARG A 216 2.47 -6.66 -20.02
N LEU A 217 3.24 -6.51 -18.94
CA LEU A 217 2.73 -6.21 -17.61
C LEU A 217 3.32 -4.91 -17.09
N LEU A 218 2.45 -4.03 -16.59
CA LEU A 218 2.84 -2.90 -15.75
C LEU A 218 2.39 -3.19 -14.32
N LEU A 219 3.34 -3.48 -13.46
CA LEU A 219 3.12 -3.88 -12.08
C LEU A 219 3.49 -2.75 -11.13
N LEU A 220 2.58 -2.41 -10.22
CA LEU A 220 2.81 -1.37 -9.23
C LEU A 220 2.84 -2.00 -7.84
N GLU A 221 3.82 -1.61 -7.01
CA GLU A 221 3.89 -2.09 -5.63
C GLU A 221 4.62 -1.08 -4.72
N ARG A 222 4.46 -1.23 -3.43
CA ARG A 222 5.28 -0.51 -2.45
C ARG A 222 6.68 -1.09 -2.41
N SER A 223 7.72 -0.23 -2.33
CA SER A 223 9.11 -0.67 -2.28
C SER A 223 9.33 -1.76 -1.22
N SER A 224 8.76 -1.61 -0.01
CA SER A 224 8.89 -2.59 1.05
C SER A 224 8.23 -3.95 0.77
N SER A 225 7.17 -3.96 -0.02
CA SER A 225 6.49 -5.21 -0.44
C SER A 225 7.19 -5.82 -1.64
N HIS A 226 7.56 -4.99 -2.62
CA HIS A 226 8.33 -5.41 -3.78
C HIS A 226 9.65 -6.08 -3.38
N GLU A 227 10.40 -5.47 -2.46
CA GLU A 227 11.65 -6.02 -1.92
C GLU A 227 11.54 -7.46 -1.37
N VAL A 228 10.37 -7.87 -0.93
CA VAL A 228 10.15 -9.21 -0.37
C VAL A 228 9.84 -10.25 -1.45
N ILE A 229 9.23 -9.81 -2.57
CA ILE A 229 8.67 -10.70 -3.59
C ILE A 229 9.31 -10.55 -4.97
N ALA A 230 10.35 -9.71 -5.08
CA ALA A 230 11.02 -9.47 -6.37
C ALA A 230 11.57 -10.76 -6.98
N ASP A 231 12.12 -11.65 -6.13
CA ASP A 231 12.66 -12.94 -6.57
C ASP A 231 11.58 -13.83 -7.22
N GLU A 232 10.30 -13.71 -6.80
CA GLU A 232 9.18 -14.47 -7.39
C GLU A 232 8.85 -14.02 -8.83
N LEU A 233 9.20 -12.77 -9.20
CA LEU A 233 9.06 -12.29 -10.58
C LEU A 233 10.17 -12.84 -11.50
N ASP A 234 11.35 -13.08 -10.96
CA ASP A 234 12.47 -13.67 -11.72
C ASP A 234 12.13 -15.11 -12.14
N ASP A 235 11.33 -15.83 -11.33
CA ASP A 235 10.86 -17.19 -11.63
C ASP A 235 9.89 -17.24 -12.84
N LEU A 236 9.29 -16.11 -13.23
CA LEU A 236 8.40 -16.03 -14.40
C LEU A 236 9.16 -16.07 -15.75
N ALA A 237 10.49 -16.07 -15.73
CA ALA A 237 11.36 -16.17 -16.90
C ALA A 237 11.12 -15.10 -17.99
N LEU A 238 10.54 -13.97 -17.64
CA LEU A 238 10.34 -12.79 -18.49
C LEU A 238 11.37 -11.70 -18.18
N LYS A 239 11.70 -10.90 -19.20
CA LYS A 239 12.53 -9.72 -18.99
C LYS A 239 11.83 -8.74 -18.04
N THR A 240 12.44 -8.48 -16.89
CA THR A 240 11.93 -7.52 -15.89
C THR A 240 12.75 -6.25 -15.92
N VAL A 241 12.06 -5.10 -15.90
CA VAL A 241 12.64 -3.76 -15.77
C VAL A 241 11.98 -3.04 -14.60
N GLU A 242 12.78 -2.46 -13.70
CA GLU A 242 12.29 -1.85 -12.46
C GLU A 242 12.54 -0.33 -12.46
N PHE A 243 11.56 0.42 -11.91
CA PHE A 243 11.62 1.86 -11.74
C PHE A 243 11.26 2.22 -10.30
N ASP A 244 12.14 2.96 -9.64
CA ASP A 244 11.95 3.46 -8.28
C ASP A 244 11.45 4.90 -8.30
N LEU A 245 10.33 5.18 -7.63
CA LEU A 245 9.71 6.49 -7.52
C LEU A 245 9.93 7.18 -6.16
N ASP A 246 10.80 6.67 -5.30
CA ASP A 246 10.92 7.17 -3.93
C ASP A 246 11.52 8.59 -3.87
N GLU A 247 12.46 8.92 -4.73
CA GLU A 247 13.14 10.20 -4.72
C GLU A 247 12.76 11.08 -5.92
N LEU A 248 12.67 12.38 -5.68
CA LEU A 248 12.49 13.39 -6.72
C LEU A 248 13.86 13.91 -7.19
N THR A 249 14.02 14.04 -8.49
CA THR A 249 15.21 14.63 -9.10
C THR A 249 15.22 16.15 -8.92
N GLN A 250 16.36 16.79 -9.21
CA GLN A 250 16.49 18.25 -9.11
C GLN A 250 15.54 19.02 -10.04
N SER A 251 15.27 18.47 -11.23
CA SER A 251 14.29 19.04 -12.16
C SER A 251 12.87 18.91 -11.63
N GLU A 252 12.52 17.76 -11.05
CA GLU A 252 11.21 17.54 -10.43
C GLU A 252 11.00 18.44 -9.21
N LEU A 253 12.03 18.67 -8.39
CA LEU A 253 11.96 19.62 -7.28
C LEU A 253 11.69 21.06 -7.74
N ARG A 254 12.28 21.50 -8.88
CA ARG A 254 11.96 22.80 -9.46
C ARG A 254 10.52 22.85 -9.98
N SER A 255 10.09 21.83 -10.70
CA SER A 255 8.70 21.73 -11.17
C SER A 255 7.70 21.71 -10.02
N ALA A 256 8.03 21.03 -8.91
CA ALA A 256 7.23 21.04 -7.70
C ALA A 256 7.14 22.44 -7.08
N ASN A 257 8.28 23.14 -6.98
CA ASN A 257 8.30 24.52 -6.51
C ASN A 257 7.41 25.42 -7.36
N ASP A 258 7.52 25.33 -8.69
CA ASP A 258 6.73 26.14 -9.62
C ASP A 258 5.23 25.84 -9.53
N LEU A 259 4.87 24.57 -9.35
CA LEU A 259 3.49 24.12 -9.13
C LEU A 259 2.93 24.72 -7.84
N LEU A 260 3.64 24.60 -6.73
CA LEU A 260 3.22 25.12 -5.42
C LEU A 260 3.14 26.65 -5.42
N ASP A 261 4.08 27.34 -6.08
CA ASP A 261 4.07 28.81 -6.20
C ASP A 261 2.88 29.30 -7.02
N ARG A 262 2.61 28.67 -8.15
CA ARG A 262 1.52 29.02 -9.07
C ARG A 262 0.16 28.94 -8.39
N HIS A 263 -0.05 27.92 -7.54
CA HIS A 263 -1.35 27.67 -6.91
C HIS A 263 -1.42 28.12 -5.45
N GLY A 264 -0.42 28.88 -4.96
CA GLY A 264 -0.39 29.43 -3.60
C GLY A 264 -0.39 28.37 -2.49
N LEU A 265 0.23 27.23 -2.72
CA LEU A 265 0.22 26.06 -1.83
C LEU A 265 1.39 26.02 -0.83
N TRP A 266 2.22 27.04 -0.79
CA TRP A 266 3.30 27.19 0.18
C TRP A 266 2.85 27.64 1.58
N GLY A 267 1.61 28.14 1.73
CA GLY A 267 1.11 28.68 2.98
C GLY A 267 2.01 29.78 3.53
N GLU A 268 2.42 29.68 4.79
CA GLU A 268 3.30 30.66 5.43
C GLU A 268 4.69 30.80 4.74
N ARG A 269 5.10 29.79 3.97
CA ARG A 269 6.37 29.77 3.24
C ARG A 269 6.29 30.49 1.89
N GLN A 270 5.12 31.03 1.51
CA GLN A 270 4.92 31.69 0.20
C GLN A 270 5.90 32.85 -0.01
N ALA A 271 6.23 33.59 1.03
CA ALA A 271 7.16 34.72 0.98
C ALA A 271 8.66 34.33 0.92
N TRP A 272 8.99 33.03 0.99
CA TRP A 272 10.39 32.61 0.90
C TRP A 272 10.91 32.75 -0.53
N GLY A 273 12.20 33.09 -0.65
CA GLY A 273 12.89 33.05 -1.95
C GLY A 273 13.04 31.62 -2.48
N GLU A 274 13.13 31.47 -3.80
CA GLU A 274 13.22 30.20 -4.50
C GLU A 274 14.32 29.28 -3.94
N ALA A 275 15.52 29.79 -3.72
CA ALA A 275 16.63 29.00 -3.17
C ALA A 275 16.31 28.36 -1.82
N ARG A 276 15.57 29.09 -0.94
CA ARG A 276 15.13 28.59 0.36
C ARG A 276 14.03 27.53 0.22
N LYS A 277 13.10 27.74 -0.70
CA LYS A 277 12.04 26.77 -1.03
C LYS A 277 12.63 25.46 -1.55
N LEU A 278 13.56 25.53 -2.50
CA LEU A 278 14.24 24.36 -3.02
C LEU A 278 15.11 23.64 -1.96
N SER A 279 15.76 24.41 -1.07
CA SER A 279 16.47 23.81 0.08
C SER A 279 15.53 23.06 1.01
N TYR A 280 14.35 23.63 1.31
CA TYR A 280 13.32 22.98 2.10
C TYR A 280 12.82 21.68 1.45
N LEU A 281 12.52 21.69 0.15
CA LEU A 281 12.09 20.49 -0.57
C LEU A 281 13.15 19.39 -0.54
N ARG A 282 14.44 19.77 -0.62
CA ARG A 282 15.54 18.83 -0.60
C ARG A 282 15.81 18.25 0.78
N ASN A 283 15.88 19.10 1.80
CA ASN A 283 16.37 18.71 3.12
C ASN A 283 15.22 18.32 4.07
N ASP A 284 14.19 19.16 4.17
CA ASP A 284 13.07 18.94 5.11
C ASP A 284 12.04 17.96 4.53
N CYS A 285 11.78 18.02 3.21
CA CYS A 285 10.96 17.03 2.51
C CYS A 285 11.78 15.83 1.99
N GLU A 286 13.10 15.78 2.25
CA GLU A 286 13.99 14.68 1.85
C GLU A 286 13.93 14.33 0.35
N SER A 287 13.62 15.31 -0.50
CA SER A 287 13.36 15.10 -1.94
C SER A 287 12.25 14.05 -2.21
N ARG A 288 11.26 13.92 -1.34
CA ARG A 288 10.20 12.91 -1.46
C ARG A 288 8.82 13.54 -1.65
N LEU A 289 8.09 13.05 -2.64
CA LEU A 289 6.73 13.52 -2.94
C LEU A 289 5.76 13.38 -1.74
N PRO A 290 5.73 12.28 -0.98
CA PRO A 290 4.86 12.18 0.20
C PRO A 290 5.11 13.28 1.24
N HIS A 291 6.37 13.64 1.51
CA HIS A 291 6.72 14.68 2.47
C HIS A 291 6.32 16.08 1.98
N LEU A 292 6.47 16.31 0.67
CA LEU A 292 5.96 17.52 0.02
C LEU A 292 4.45 17.63 0.17
N LEU A 293 3.69 16.56 -0.12
CA LEU A 293 2.24 16.55 0.02
C LEU A 293 1.80 16.77 1.48
N VAL A 294 2.49 16.19 2.46
CA VAL A 294 2.26 16.48 3.88
C VAL A 294 2.47 17.96 4.17
N SER A 295 3.51 18.59 3.63
CA SER A 295 3.75 20.04 3.76
C SER A 295 2.60 20.89 3.18
N VAL A 296 2.01 20.46 2.06
CA VAL A 296 0.81 21.08 1.46
C VAL A 296 -0.40 20.93 2.39
N LEU A 297 -0.63 19.71 2.93
CA LEU A 297 -1.73 19.47 3.88
C LEU A 297 -1.63 20.34 5.14
N GLU A 298 -0.41 20.54 5.64
CA GLU A 298 -0.15 21.44 6.78
C GLU A 298 -0.41 22.91 6.40
N ALA A 299 0.02 23.33 5.21
CA ALA A 299 -0.16 24.70 4.73
C ALA A 299 -1.63 25.10 4.55
N VAL A 300 -2.51 24.16 4.25
CA VAL A 300 -3.97 24.37 4.12
C VAL A 300 -4.75 24.00 5.40
N HIS A 301 -4.08 23.83 6.53
CA HIS A 301 -4.67 23.57 7.85
C HIS A 301 -5.65 22.39 7.90
N VAL A 302 -5.34 21.33 7.18
CA VAL A 302 -6.21 20.14 7.08
C VAL A 302 -6.48 19.53 8.45
N SER A 303 -5.46 19.45 9.32
CA SER A 303 -5.61 18.83 10.65
C SER A 303 -6.61 19.56 11.55
N GLU A 304 -6.58 20.88 11.56
CA GLU A 304 -7.47 21.73 12.36
C GLU A 304 -8.90 21.56 11.86
N ARG A 305 -9.12 21.69 10.56
CA ARG A 305 -10.44 21.52 9.94
C ARG A 305 -11.07 20.19 10.32
N TYR A 306 -10.31 19.09 10.28
CA TYR A 306 -10.88 17.78 10.58
C TYR A 306 -11.08 17.50 12.07
N ARG A 307 -10.26 18.08 12.95
CA ARG A 307 -10.57 18.05 14.38
C ARG A 307 -11.90 18.75 14.69
N GLU A 308 -12.16 19.86 14.03
CA GLU A 308 -13.43 20.59 14.15
C GLU A 308 -14.61 19.77 13.63
N VAL A 309 -14.49 19.15 12.44
CA VAL A 309 -15.52 18.27 11.87
C VAL A 309 -15.84 17.11 12.82
N VAL A 310 -14.84 16.45 13.37
CA VAL A 310 -15.05 15.35 14.34
C VAL A 310 -15.69 15.87 15.62
N ALA A 311 -15.25 17.02 16.14
CA ALA A 311 -15.75 17.58 17.40
C ALA A 311 -17.18 18.10 17.29
N SER A 312 -17.55 18.71 16.17
CA SER A 312 -18.89 19.28 15.91
C SER A 312 -19.92 18.23 15.50
N SER A 313 -19.49 17.03 15.13
CA SER A 313 -20.40 15.98 14.69
C SER A 313 -21.30 15.48 15.81
N PRO A 314 -22.63 15.30 15.58
CA PRO A 314 -23.56 14.72 16.54
C PRO A 314 -23.16 13.35 17.07
N ASP A 315 -22.40 12.58 16.27
CA ASP A 315 -21.84 11.28 16.64
C ASP A 315 -20.31 11.31 16.47
N SER A 316 -19.65 12.12 17.29
CA SER A 316 -18.18 12.31 17.19
C SER A 316 -17.39 11.01 17.35
N ARG A 317 -17.89 10.06 18.14
CA ARG A 317 -17.27 8.74 18.33
C ARG A 317 -17.39 7.88 17.06
N GLY A 318 -18.59 7.79 16.47
CA GLY A 318 -18.81 7.03 15.24
C GLY A 318 -18.05 7.60 14.06
N VAL A 319 -18.09 8.94 13.86
CA VAL A 319 -17.32 9.65 12.83
C VAL A 319 -15.82 9.38 12.98
N ARG A 320 -15.29 9.46 14.21
CA ARG A 320 -13.88 9.16 14.49
C ARG A 320 -13.53 7.72 14.14
N THR A 321 -14.35 6.76 14.57
CA THR A 321 -14.13 5.34 14.26
C THR A 321 -14.15 5.09 12.76
N LEU A 322 -15.12 5.65 12.04
CA LEU A 322 -15.23 5.54 10.59
C LEU A 322 -14.00 6.12 9.88
N LEU A 323 -13.60 7.34 10.23
CA LEU A 323 -12.44 8.01 9.63
C LEU A 323 -11.14 7.23 9.89
N ILE A 324 -10.92 6.74 11.13
CA ILE A 324 -9.74 5.93 11.45
C ILE A 324 -9.76 4.63 10.65
N ALA A 325 -10.87 3.89 10.66
CA ALA A 325 -10.95 2.61 9.96
C ALA A 325 -10.75 2.75 8.44
N THR A 326 -11.41 3.74 7.83
CA THR A 326 -11.25 4.01 6.40
C THR A 326 -9.83 4.46 6.09
N SER A 327 -9.23 5.31 6.94
CA SER A 327 -7.81 5.70 6.80
C SER A 327 -6.87 4.50 6.86
N VAL A 328 -7.08 3.60 7.83
CA VAL A 328 -6.29 2.37 8.00
C VAL A 328 -6.38 1.51 6.74
N LEU A 329 -7.58 1.26 6.24
CA LEU A 329 -7.79 0.45 5.04
C LEU A 329 -7.18 1.10 3.80
N THR A 330 -7.32 2.42 3.63
CA THR A 330 -6.68 3.17 2.54
C THR A 330 -5.15 3.10 2.62
N VAL A 331 -4.56 3.28 3.82
CA VAL A 331 -3.11 3.13 4.01
C VAL A 331 -2.64 1.72 3.72
N LEU A 332 -3.46 0.70 3.94
CA LEU A 332 -3.18 -0.69 3.58
C LEU A 332 -3.49 -1.02 2.11
N ASN A 333 -3.93 -0.04 1.32
CA ASN A 333 -4.36 -0.22 -0.06
C ASN A 333 -5.55 -1.20 -0.20
N HIS A 334 -6.51 -1.12 0.72
CA HIS A 334 -7.77 -1.83 0.65
C HIS A 334 -8.89 -0.84 0.37
N ILE A 335 -9.74 -1.16 -0.59
CA ILE A 335 -10.97 -0.42 -0.89
C ILE A 335 -12.13 -1.34 -0.52
N PRO A 336 -12.69 -1.23 0.69
CA PRO A 336 -13.76 -2.10 1.12
C PRO A 336 -15.08 -1.69 0.45
N ARG A 337 -15.87 -2.68 0.08
CA ARG A 337 -17.29 -2.46 -0.18
C ARG A 337 -17.99 -1.99 1.10
N VAL A 338 -19.09 -1.27 0.95
CA VAL A 338 -19.88 -0.75 2.09
C VAL A 338 -20.26 -1.89 3.06
N SER A 339 -20.74 -3.03 2.52
CA SER A 339 -21.08 -4.21 3.31
C SER A 339 -19.91 -4.77 4.12
N VAL A 340 -18.76 -4.90 3.48
CA VAL A 340 -17.53 -5.43 4.12
C VAL A 340 -17.02 -4.50 5.22
N LEU A 341 -17.03 -3.18 4.96
CA LEU A 341 -16.66 -2.21 5.99
C LEU A 341 -17.64 -2.24 7.16
N GLN A 342 -18.95 -2.41 6.88
CA GLN A 342 -19.97 -2.54 7.90
C GLN A 342 -19.73 -3.77 8.79
N GLU A 343 -19.35 -4.91 8.20
CA GLU A 343 -19.01 -6.12 8.94
C GLU A 343 -17.76 -5.94 9.80
N LEU A 344 -16.71 -5.29 9.24
CA LEU A 344 -15.47 -4.99 9.98
C LEU A 344 -15.69 -4.05 11.16
N LEU A 345 -16.61 -3.09 11.03
CA LEU A 345 -16.93 -2.13 12.10
C LEU A 345 -17.97 -2.64 13.08
N GLY A 346 -18.68 -3.70 12.71
CA GLY A 346 -19.74 -4.30 13.50
C GLY A 346 -21.06 -3.51 13.47
N PRO A 347 -22.12 -4.05 14.10
CA PRO A 347 -23.49 -3.53 13.99
C PRO A 347 -23.71 -2.17 14.67
N ALA A 348 -22.78 -1.74 15.53
CA ALA A 348 -22.92 -0.48 16.25
C ALA A 348 -22.72 0.76 15.38
N LEU A 349 -22.12 0.60 14.17
CA LEU A 349 -21.80 1.69 13.27
C LEU A 349 -22.57 1.52 11.97
N ILE A 350 -23.58 2.35 11.75
CA ILE A 350 -24.45 2.30 10.56
C ILE A 350 -23.92 3.29 9.53
N LEU A 351 -23.35 2.79 8.44
CA LEU A 351 -22.68 3.62 7.43
C LEU A 351 -23.62 4.58 6.69
N SER A 352 -24.87 4.18 6.42
CA SER A 352 -25.86 5.01 5.73
C SER A 352 -26.13 6.35 6.44
N LYS A 353 -26.02 6.37 7.78
CA LYS A 353 -26.14 7.58 8.58
C LYS A 353 -25.09 8.64 8.19
N TYR A 354 -23.86 8.22 7.86
CA TYR A 354 -22.74 9.15 7.61
C TYR A 354 -22.73 9.71 6.20
N ARG A 355 -23.45 9.12 5.25
CA ARG A 355 -23.64 9.69 3.90
C ARG A 355 -24.31 11.08 3.93
N ARG A 356 -25.07 11.38 4.97
CA ARG A 356 -25.80 12.64 5.13
C ARG A 356 -24.95 13.76 5.73
N TYR A 357 -23.75 13.48 6.21
CA TYR A 357 -22.84 14.48 6.75
C TYR A 357 -22.05 15.14 5.61
N GLU A 358 -22.47 16.37 5.22
CA GLU A 358 -21.81 17.12 4.15
C GLU A 358 -20.33 17.34 4.43
N GLU A 359 -19.95 17.52 5.69
CA GLU A 359 -18.58 17.76 6.11
C GLU A 359 -17.66 16.56 5.86
N LEU A 360 -18.22 15.35 5.76
CA LEU A 360 -17.45 14.12 5.47
C LEU A 360 -17.22 13.91 3.97
N LYS A 361 -18.04 14.48 3.08
CA LYS A 361 -17.95 14.28 1.63
C LYS A 361 -16.62 14.73 1.03
N ASP A 362 -15.96 15.70 1.67
CA ASP A 362 -14.63 16.15 1.24
C ASP A 362 -13.53 15.14 1.56
N ILE A 363 -13.75 14.26 2.55
CA ILE A 363 -12.73 13.34 3.09
C ILE A 363 -12.95 11.93 2.58
N ILE A 364 -14.18 11.42 2.82
CA ILE A 364 -14.58 10.07 2.50
C ILE A 364 -15.48 10.11 1.28
N ASP A 365 -15.14 9.30 0.33
CA ASP A 365 -15.99 8.95 -0.79
C ASP A 365 -16.81 7.73 -0.37
N ILE A 366 -18.09 7.94 -0.12
CA ILE A 366 -19.03 6.87 0.19
C ILE A 366 -19.96 6.74 -1.02
N THR A 367 -19.60 5.86 -1.94
CA THR A 367 -20.47 5.47 -3.06
C THR A 367 -21.53 4.48 -2.59
N SER A 368 -22.36 4.00 -3.49
CA SER A 368 -23.25 2.86 -3.19
C SER A 368 -22.49 1.57 -2.92
N MET A 369 -21.31 1.41 -3.52
CA MET A 369 -20.51 0.18 -3.49
C MET A 369 -19.35 0.27 -2.51
N ASP A 370 -18.59 1.37 -2.51
CA ASP A 370 -17.29 1.48 -1.86
C ASP A 370 -17.20 2.63 -0.87
N VAL A 371 -16.31 2.48 0.11
CA VAL A 371 -15.94 3.54 1.04
C VAL A 371 -14.42 3.71 1.01
N ARG A 372 -13.94 4.92 0.68
CA ARG A 372 -12.51 5.18 0.62
C ARG A 372 -12.15 6.63 0.94
N ILE A 373 -10.92 6.83 1.40
CA ILE A 373 -10.24 8.12 1.35
C ILE A 373 -9.37 8.12 0.10
N ARG A 374 -9.57 9.07 -0.80
CA ARG A 374 -8.92 9.08 -2.13
C ARG A 374 -7.40 9.20 -2.06
N SER A 375 -6.90 10.00 -1.11
CA SER A 375 -5.46 10.20 -0.92
C SER A 375 -4.93 9.36 0.24
N SER A 376 -4.01 8.43 -0.06
CA SER A 376 -3.34 7.64 0.98
C SER A 376 -2.41 8.48 1.86
N VAL A 377 -1.87 9.59 1.33
CA VAL A 377 -1.10 10.57 2.12
C VAL A 377 -2.01 11.31 3.09
N LEU A 378 -3.20 11.74 2.64
CA LEU A 378 -4.21 12.32 3.53
C LEU A 378 -4.62 11.34 4.61
N ALA A 379 -4.92 10.09 4.26
CA ALA A 379 -5.28 9.06 5.22
C ALA A 379 -4.20 8.86 6.29
N GLN A 380 -2.94 8.78 5.88
CA GLN A 380 -1.81 8.67 6.80
C GLN A 380 -1.64 9.93 7.67
N HIS A 381 -1.79 11.12 7.07
CA HIS A 381 -1.71 12.40 7.79
C HIS A 381 -2.81 12.50 8.87
N LEU A 382 -4.06 12.12 8.55
CA LEU A 382 -5.15 12.08 9.52
C LEU A 382 -4.81 11.16 10.72
N LEU A 383 -4.32 9.96 10.45
CA LEU A 383 -3.90 9.03 11.51
C LEU A 383 -2.79 9.62 12.39
N GLN A 384 -1.77 10.23 11.80
CA GLN A 384 -0.61 10.70 12.54
C GLN A 384 -0.81 12.05 13.27
N LYS A 385 -1.70 12.91 12.78
CA LYS A 385 -1.82 14.31 13.24
C LYS A 385 -3.17 14.66 13.85
N VAL A 386 -4.25 13.96 13.51
CA VAL A 386 -5.61 14.28 13.96
C VAL A 386 -6.05 13.41 15.12
N PHE A 387 -5.79 12.10 15.05
CA PHE A 387 -6.29 11.15 16.03
C PHE A 387 -5.25 10.81 17.10
N SER A 388 -5.73 10.42 18.29
CA SER A 388 -4.85 9.94 19.35
C SER A 388 -4.36 8.53 19.05
N ALA A 389 -3.16 8.20 19.49
CA ALA A 389 -2.60 6.85 19.37
C ALA A 389 -3.49 5.77 20.05
N GLY A 390 -4.21 6.16 21.11
CA GLY A 390 -5.17 5.31 21.82
C GLY A 390 -6.40 4.99 20.96
N ASP A 391 -7.02 6.01 20.35
CA ASP A 391 -8.18 5.83 19.48
C ASP A 391 -7.83 4.93 18.28
N ILE A 392 -6.66 5.18 17.68
CA ILE A 392 -6.17 4.36 16.55
C ILE A 392 -5.98 2.91 16.99
N ALA A 393 -5.29 2.68 18.13
CA ALA A 393 -5.07 1.33 18.64
C ALA A 393 -6.39 0.59 18.90
N ASP A 394 -7.40 1.26 19.45
CA ASP A 394 -8.70 0.66 19.71
C ASP A 394 -9.42 0.24 18.42
N VAL A 395 -9.38 1.08 17.39
CA VAL A 395 -9.95 0.74 16.08
C VAL A 395 -9.17 -0.41 15.42
N LEU A 396 -7.83 -0.38 15.46
CA LEU A 396 -7.00 -1.48 14.94
C LEU A 396 -7.30 -2.81 15.62
N ILE A 397 -7.46 -2.82 16.96
CA ILE A 397 -7.85 -4.02 17.72
C ILE A 397 -9.22 -4.53 17.27
N GLY A 398 -10.19 -3.62 17.10
CA GLY A 398 -11.51 -3.96 16.59
C GLY A 398 -11.46 -4.59 15.20
N LEU A 399 -10.77 -3.95 14.26
CA LEU A 399 -10.61 -4.45 12.89
C LEU A 399 -9.97 -5.83 12.84
N VAL A 400 -8.88 -6.05 13.60
CA VAL A 400 -8.21 -7.36 13.63
C VAL A 400 -9.11 -8.45 14.20
N ARG A 401 -9.82 -8.18 15.28
CA ARG A 401 -10.72 -9.16 15.89
C ARG A 401 -11.84 -9.56 14.94
N GLN A 402 -12.45 -8.60 14.27
CA GLN A 402 -13.48 -8.88 13.28
C GLN A 402 -12.91 -9.60 12.06
N ALA A 403 -11.79 -9.13 11.53
CA ALA A 403 -11.12 -9.78 10.41
C ALA A 403 -10.69 -11.21 10.75
N ASP A 404 -10.24 -11.49 11.97
CA ASP A 404 -9.91 -12.86 12.42
C ASP A 404 -11.14 -13.76 12.46
N ALA A 405 -12.26 -13.25 12.96
CA ALA A 405 -13.52 -13.99 13.01
C ALA A 405 -14.09 -14.31 11.62
N LEU A 406 -13.91 -13.39 10.66
CA LEU A 406 -14.52 -13.44 9.33
C LEU A 406 -13.58 -13.92 8.21
N LYS A 407 -12.29 -14.12 8.46
CA LYS A 407 -11.25 -14.40 7.44
C LYS A 407 -11.49 -15.62 6.55
N ARG A 408 -12.37 -16.54 6.95
CA ARG A 408 -12.76 -17.70 6.14
C ARG A 408 -13.93 -17.42 5.21
N GLN A 409 -14.65 -16.32 5.42
CA GLN A 409 -15.85 -15.98 4.67
C GLN A 409 -15.49 -15.20 3.40
N GLU A 410 -14.54 -14.27 3.50
CA GLU A 410 -14.13 -13.44 2.37
C GLU A 410 -12.62 -13.20 2.39
N ARG A 411 -12.02 -13.17 1.19
CA ARG A 411 -10.57 -12.97 1.00
C ARG A 411 -10.07 -11.65 1.58
N LEU A 412 -10.87 -10.58 1.51
CA LEU A 412 -10.49 -9.27 2.02
C LEU A 412 -10.24 -9.30 3.54
N PHE A 413 -11.07 -10.01 4.32
CA PHE A 413 -10.85 -10.15 5.76
C PHE A 413 -9.52 -10.85 6.07
N ALA A 414 -9.19 -11.90 5.32
CA ALA A 414 -7.91 -12.58 5.48
C ALA A 414 -6.72 -11.66 5.15
N GLN A 415 -6.83 -10.82 4.11
CA GLN A 415 -5.80 -9.87 3.72
C GLN A 415 -5.65 -8.75 4.76
N VAL A 416 -6.74 -8.14 5.22
CA VAL A 416 -6.73 -7.12 6.28
C VAL A 416 -6.11 -7.68 7.55
N HIS A 417 -6.51 -8.91 7.96
CA HIS A 417 -5.92 -9.59 9.11
C HIS A 417 -4.41 -9.76 8.94
N ALA A 418 -3.94 -10.29 7.81
CA ALA A 418 -2.52 -10.52 7.54
C ALA A 418 -1.71 -9.21 7.51
N ASP A 419 -2.26 -8.14 6.93
CA ASP A 419 -1.60 -6.85 6.86
C ASP A 419 -1.52 -6.16 8.23
N LEU A 420 -2.55 -6.28 9.06
CA LEU A 420 -2.56 -5.74 10.42
C LEU A 420 -1.70 -6.55 11.39
N MET A 421 -1.35 -7.81 11.08
CA MET A 421 -0.35 -8.55 11.88
C MET A 421 1.06 -7.96 11.76
N ARG A 422 1.39 -7.24 10.66
CA ARG A 422 2.73 -6.72 10.42
C ARG A 422 3.01 -5.46 11.22
N TYR A 423 4.09 -5.48 11.99
CA TYR A 423 4.54 -4.32 12.76
C TYR A 423 4.72 -3.06 11.89
N SER A 424 5.36 -3.18 10.73
CA SER A 424 5.61 -2.03 9.85
C SER A 424 4.31 -1.31 9.44
N ASN A 425 3.26 -2.09 9.16
CA ASN A 425 1.97 -1.55 8.78
C ASN A 425 1.29 -0.81 9.95
N VAL A 426 1.31 -1.41 11.13
CA VAL A 426 0.75 -0.80 12.34
C VAL A 426 1.54 0.45 12.74
N ALA A 427 2.87 0.38 12.71
CA ALA A 427 3.75 1.46 13.15
C ALA A 427 3.61 2.74 12.30
N GLN A 428 3.44 2.61 10.98
CA GLN A 428 3.28 3.76 10.09
C GLN A 428 1.97 4.54 10.31
N MET A 429 0.98 3.91 10.93
CA MET A 429 -0.32 4.53 11.23
C MET A 429 -0.33 5.28 12.56
N LEU A 430 0.59 4.96 13.45
CA LEU A 430 0.60 5.48 14.83
C LEU A 430 1.44 6.75 14.95
N PRO A 431 0.96 7.78 15.68
CA PRO A 431 1.75 8.95 16.03
C PRO A 431 3.05 8.58 16.75
N GLU A 432 4.16 9.23 16.39
CA GLU A 432 5.49 8.86 16.88
C GLU A 432 5.62 8.94 18.41
N LYS A 433 5.12 10.02 19.01
CA LYS A 433 5.29 10.30 20.45
C LYS A 433 4.71 9.22 21.39
N GLN A 434 3.68 8.48 20.95
CA GLN A 434 2.99 7.48 21.78
C GLN A 434 3.03 6.09 21.16
N ARG A 435 3.88 5.90 20.15
CA ARG A 435 3.89 4.69 19.32
C ARG A 435 4.13 3.41 20.14
N LEU A 436 5.10 3.40 21.05
CA LEU A 436 5.38 2.21 21.86
C LEU A 436 4.20 1.80 22.74
N ALA A 437 3.56 2.76 23.41
CA ALA A 437 2.41 2.46 24.26
C ALA A 437 1.22 1.91 23.45
N ALA A 438 0.96 2.51 22.28
CA ALA A 438 -0.10 2.06 21.38
C ALA A 438 0.19 0.67 20.78
N ILE A 439 1.43 0.40 20.38
CA ILE A 439 1.88 -0.91 19.89
C ILE A 439 1.74 -1.97 20.99
N THR A 440 2.19 -1.66 22.21
CA THR A 440 2.03 -2.58 23.35
C THR A 440 0.55 -2.88 23.57
N ARG A 441 -0.31 -1.84 23.66
CA ARG A 441 -1.75 -2.00 23.81
C ARG A 441 -2.34 -2.88 22.70
N TYR A 442 -1.95 -2.62 21.45
CA TYR A 442 -2.42 -3.37 20.29
C TYR A 442 -2.08 -4.85 20.39
N TYR A 443 -0.79 -5.21 20.50
CA TYR A 443 -0.36 -6.61 20.51
C TYR A 443 -0.84 -7.37 21.76
N GLU A 444 -0.87 -6.74 22.93
CA GLU A 444 -1.40 -7.35 24.15
C GLU A 444 -2.88 -7.71 24.03
N ASN A 445 -3.68 -6.90 23.32
CA ASN A 445 -5.11 -7.14 23.15
C ASN A 445 -5.46 -8.17 22.07
N ILE A 446 -4.50 -8.58 21.24
CA ILE A 446 -4.73 -9.54 20.17
C ILE A 446 -3.91 -10.84 20.30
N LYS A 447 -3.00 -10.93 21.28
CA LYS A 447 -2.11 -12.08 21.47
C LYS A 447 -2.83 -13.41 21.75
N ASP A 448 -4.02 -13.33 22.32
CA ASP A 448 -4.81 -14.49 22.73
C ASP A 448 -5.84 -14.94 21.69
N LEU A 449 -5.87 -14.29 20.52
CA LEU A 449 -6.75 -14.73 19.43
C LEU A 449 -6.31 -16.11 18.90
N PRO A 450 -7.24 -16.95 18.43
CA PRO A 450 -6.93 -18.28 17.90
C PRO A 450 -5.83 -18.27 16.82
N SER A 451 -5.77 -17.22 15.99
CA SER A 451 -4.80 -17.10 14.89
C SER A 451 -3.45 -16.55 15.30
N THR A 452 -3.32 -15.94 16.49
CA THR A 452 -2.09 -15.27 16.93
C THR A 452 -1.35 -16.06 17.98
N ARG A 453 -2.07 -16.66 18.94
CA ARG A 453 -1.50 -17.29 20.14
C ARG A 453 -0.40 -18.31 19.82
N ALA A 454 -0.63 -19.20 18.86
CA ALA A 454 0.31 -20.24 18.44
C ALA A 454 1.08 -19.90 17.15
N ASN A 455 1.10 -18.64 16.73
CA ASN A 455 1.71 -18.22 15.47
C ASN A 455 3.10 -17.62 15.71
N PRO A 456 4.20 -18.28 15.28
CA PRO A 456 5.56 -17.76 15.43
C PRO A 456 5.75 -16.38 14.82
N GLN A 457 5.10 -16.14 13.66
CA GLN A 457 5.19 -14.86 12.96
C GLN A 457 4.55 -13.71 13.75
N PHE A 458 3.46 -13.96 14.47
CA PHE A 458 2.87 -12.95 15.36
C PHE A 458 3.85 -12.50 16.45
N TRP A 459 4.47 -13.45 17.14
CA TRP A 459 5.44 -13.16 18.19
C TRP A 459 6.69 -12.47 17.65
N LEU A 460 7.14 -12.85 16.45
CA LEU A 460 8.21 -12.15 15.74
C LEU A 460 7.84 -10.69 15.47
N GLN A 461 6.66 -10.40 14.96
CA GLN A 461 6.23 -9.02 14.67
C GLN A 461 6.13 -8.18 15.94
N TYR A 462 5.67 -8.76 17.04
CA TYR A 462 5.66 -8.08 18.34
C TYR A 462 7.09 -7.82 18.84
N ALA A 463 8.00 -8.81 18.74
CA ALA A 463 9.41 -8.63 19.08
C ALA A 463 10.07 -7.52 18.25
N ILE A 464 9.80 -7.44 16.93
CA ILE A 464 10.27 -6.36 16.06
C ILE A 464 9.75 -5.00 16.54
N GLY A 465 8.49 -4.93 16.93
CA GLY A 465 7.88 -3.73 17.50
C GLY A 465 8.61 -3.25 18.76
N CYS A 466 8.89 -4.16 19.68
CA CYS A 466 9.65 -3.86 20.89
C CYS A 466 11.11 -3.47 20.58
N LEU A 467 11.78 -4.18 19.68
CA LEU A 467 13.15 -3.89 19.25
C LEU A 467 13.29 -2.51 18.63
N THR A 468 12.40 -2.15 17.70
CA THR A 468 12.43 -0.86 17.01
C THR A 468 12.21 0.31 17.97
N ASN A 469 11.42 0.11 19.01
CA ASN A 469 11.17 1.10 20.06
C ASN A 469 12.12 0.96 21.28
N ARG A 470 13.22 0.23 21.15
CA ARG A 470 14.26 0.05 22.16
C ARG A 470 13.78 -0.58 23.49
N ALA A 471 12.67 -1.30 23.49
CA ALA A 471 12.17 -2.07 24.63
C ALA A 471 12.81 -3.47 24.62
N LEU A 472 14.15 -3.52 24.86
CA LEU A 472 14.97 -4.71 24.63
C LEU A 472 14.56 -5.92 25.50
N ASP A 473 14.18 -5.71 26.76
CA ASP A 473 13.78 -6.82 27.64
C ASP A 473 12.50 -7.50 27.15
N ARG A 474 11.52 -6.71 26.69
CA ARG A 474 10.31 -7.25 26.08
C ARG A 474 10.61 -7.93 24.73
N ALA A 475 11.48 -7.33 23.92
CA ALA A 475 11.90 -7.95 22.68
C ALA A 475 12.50 -9.34 22.91
N ALA A 476 13.36 -9.50 23.94
CA ALA A 476 13.93 -10.79 24.31
C ALA A 476 12.85 -11.85 24.60
N THR A 477 11.83 -11.48 25.40
CA THR A 477 10.72 -12.37 25.73
C THR A 477 9.97 -12.83 24.48
N TYR A 478 9.62 -11.90 23.61
CA TYR A 478 8.81 -12.24 22.42
C TYR A 478 9.61 -12.93 21.31
N PHE A 479 10.93 -12.73 21.23
CA PHE A 479 11.79 -13.60 20.41
C PHE A 479 11.82 -15.03 20.94
N ALA A 480 11.89 -15.22 22.26
CA ALA A 480 11.82 -16.55 22.87
C ALA A 480 10.47 -17.23 22.59
N ASP A 481 9.36 -16.49 22.67
CA ASP A 481 8.04 -16.99 22.29
C ASP A 481 7.99 -17.38 20.80
N ALA A 482 8.53 -16.54 19.90
CA ALA A 482 8.59 -16.83 18.48
C ALA A 482 9.33 -18.15 18.19
N TYR A 483 10.50 -18.36 18.78
CA TYR A 483 11.24 -19.62 18.64
C TYR A 483 10.52 -20.81 19.28
N SER A 484 9.90 -20.61 20.45
CA SER A 484 9.16 -21.67 21.14
C SER A 484 7.97 -22.18 20.32
N TRP A 485 7.27 -21.29 19.63
CA TRP A 485 6.18 -21.68 18.74
C TRP A 485 6.69 -22.22 17.40
N ALA A 486 7.77 -21.66 16.85
CA ALA A 486 8.40 -22.19 15.65
C ALA A 486 8.83 -23.66 15.82
N ALA A 487 9.40 -24.00 16.98
CA ALA A 487 9.82 -25.37 17.30
C ALA A 487 8.67 -26.39 17.39
N LYS A 488 7.40 -25.93 17.41
CA LYS A 488 6.20 -26.80 17.43
C LYS A 488 5.58 -27.00 16.05
N VAL A 489 6.13 -26.36 15.03
CA VAL A 489 5.66 -26.47 13.64
C VAL A 489 6.73 -27.22 12.85
N ASP A 490 6.38 -28.33 12.27
CA ASP A 490 7.28 -29.14 11.47
C ASP A 490 7.83 -28.33 10.30
N ASP A 491 9.14 -28.40 10.07
CA ASP A 491 9.86 -27.71 8.99
C ASP A 491 9.67 -26.18 8.93
N TYR A 492 9.40 -25.54 10.08
CA TYR A 492 9.26 -24.08 10.12
C TYR A 492 10.61 -23.40 9.82
N ASP A 493 10.64 -22.58 8.77
CA ASP A 493 11.80 -21.76 8.46
C ASP A 493 11.98 -20.60 9.44
N THR A 494 13.04 -20.67 10.26
CA THR A 494 13.35 -19.63 11.24
C THR A 494 14.14 -18.45 10.67
N PHE A 495 14.38 -18.42 9.36
CA PHE A 495 15.19 -17.39 8.69
C PHE A 495 14.85 -15.95 9.13
N GLN A 496 13.57 -15.59 9.14
CA GLN A 496 13.16 -14.24 9.54
C GLN A 496 13.38 -13.99 11.04
N ILE A 497 13.09 -14.97 11.89
CA ILE A 497 13.32 -14.87 13.33
C ILE A 497 14.81 -14.68 13.59
N ASP A 498 15.65 -15.50 13.00
CA ASP A 498 17.11 -15.47 13.14
C ASP A 498 17.70 -14.11 12.78
N ASN A 499 17.30 -13.55 11.62
CA ASN A 499 17.78 -12.25 11.17
C ASN A 499 17.41 -11.11 12.15
N HIS A 500 16.15 -11.08 12.60
CA HIS A 500 15.72 -10.05 13.56
C HIS A 500 16.31 -10.27 14.94
N TYR A 501 16.53 -11.52 15.35
CA TYR A 501 17.19 -11.85 16.59
C TYR A 501 18.68 -11.45 16.58
N ALA A 502 19.39 -11.66 15.47
CA ALA A 502 20.75 -11.17 15.32
C ALA A 502 20.82 -9.64 15.45
N ARG A 503 19.88 -8.90 14.86
CA ARG A 503 19.76 -7.43 15.06
C ARG A 503 19.51 -7.08 16.52
N PHE A 504 18.65 -7.81 17.21
CA PHE A 504 18.40 -7.62 18.65
C PHE A 504 19.67 -7.82 19.47
N LEU A 505 20.42 -8.90 19.25
CA LEU A 505 21.67 -9.19 19.95
C LEU A 505 22.70 -8.07 19.73
N LEU A 506 22.89 -7.61 18.48
CA LEU A 506 23.80 -6.52 18.16
C LEU A 506 23.37 -5.20 18.81
N GLN A 507 22.09 -4.87 18.77
CA GLN A 507 21.58 -3.68 19.42
C GLN A 507 21.72 -3.74 20.95
N LYS A 508 21.49 -4.91 21.55
CA LYS A 508 21.67 -5.13 22.97
C LYS A 508 23.14 -5.04 23.38
N ALA A 509 24.06 -5.59 22.57
CA ALA A 509 25.50 -5.50 22.80
C ALA A 509 26.04 -4.05 22.85
N LEU A 510 25.36 -3.12 22.18
CA LEU A 510 25.72 -1.70 22.17
C LEU A 510 25.11 -0.90 23.33
N THR A 511 24.31 -1.51 24.20
CA THR A 511 23.80 -0.87 25.41
C THR A 511 24.85 -0.89 26.53
N ASP A 512 24.62 -0.10 27.58
CA ASP A 512 25.50 -0.08 28.75
C ASP A 512 25.37 -1.37 29.57
N GLN A 513 26.24 -2.33 29.30
CA GLN A 513 26.29 -3.65 29.95
C GLN A 513 27.73 -4.14 30.09
N PRO A 514 27.99 -5.20 30.91
CA PRO A 514 29.31 -5.79 31.05
C PRO A 514 29.90 -6.21 29.68
N ALA A 515 31.19 -5.93 29.48
CA ALA A 515 31.85 -6.22 28.21
C ALA A 515 31.78 -7.70 27.79
N VAL A 516 31.81 -8.61 28.78
CA VAL A 516 31.70 -10.06 28.52
C VAL A 516 30.36 -10.42 27.92
N ASP A 517 29.25 -9.87 28.44
CA ASP A 517 27.90 -10.12 27.93
C ASP A 517 27.74 -9.54 26.54
N ALA A 518 28.23 -8.31 26.32
CA ALA A 518 28.22 -7.66 25.00
C ALA A 518 28.97 -8.50 23.96
N LEU A 519 30.15 -9.01 24.31
CA LEU A 519 30.96 -9.84 23.41
C LEU A 519 30.29 -11.18 23.09
N GLN A 520 29.66 -11.83 24.08
CA GLN A 520 28.88 -13.05 23.84
C GLN A 520 27.73 -12.84 22.86
N GLN A 521 27.01 -11.73 22.99
CA GLN A 521 25.92 -11.37 22.07
C GLN A 521 26.42 -11.10 20.66
N VAL A 522 27.56 -10.42 20.51
CA VAL A 522 28.17 -10.19 19.19
C VAL A 522 28.57 -11.52 18.56
N LEU A 523 29.15 -12.49 19.33
CA LEU A 523 29.48 -13.81 18.79
C LEU A 523 28.26 -14.58 18.33
N GLN A 524 27.21 -14.59 19.14
CA GLN A 524 25.95 -15.27 18.77
C GLN A 524 25.34 -14.65 17.53
N ALA A 525 25.30 -13.32 17.45
CA ALA A 525 24.80 -12.62 16.26
C ALA A 525 25.65 -12.91 15.01
N ARG A 526 27.00 -12.92 15.17
CA ARG A 526 27.93 -13.27 14.09
C ARG A 526 27.64 -14.66 13.52
N ASP A 527 27.43 -15.65 14.38
CA ASP A 527 27.19 -17.03 13.94
C ASP A 527 25.90 -17.15 13.14
N ILE A 528 24.85 -16.41 13.55
CA ILE A 528 23.60 -16.32 12.79
C ILE A 528 23.85 -15.65 11.44
N VAL A 529 24.50 -14.48 11.41
CA VAL A 529 24.75 -13.72 10.20
C VAL A 529 25.58 -14.54 9.20
N LEU A 530 26.66 -15.18 9.65
CA LEU A 530 27.49 -16.00 8.77
C LEU A 530 26.73 -17.18 8.19
N ARG A 531 25.92 -17.88 8.99
CA ARG A 531 25.06 -18.95 8.51
C ARG A 531 24.14 -18.43 7.42
N GLN A 532 23.45 -17.33 7.65
CA GLN A 532 22.49 -16.74 6.73
C GLN A 532 23.15 -16.28 5.41
N VAL A 533 24.30 -15.59 5.47
CA VAL A 533 25.04 -15.15 4.28
C VAL A 533 25.59 -16.33 3.45
N ARG A 534 25.82 -17.49 4.08
CA ARG A 534 26.29 -18.70 3.40
C ARG A 534 25.16 -19.44 2.68
N THR A 535 23.98 -19.46 3.27
CA THR A 535 22.84 -20.28 2.80
C THR A 535 21.87 -19.50 1.94
N GLU A 536 21.75 -18.19 2.12
CA GLU A 536 20.73 -17.36 1.51
C GLU A 536 21.32 -16.32 0.56
N ILE A 537 20.93 -16.39 -0.71
CA ILE A 537 21.32 -15.40 -1.73
C ILE A 537 20.29 -14.27 -1.75
N ARG A 538 20.09 -13.61 -0.60
CA ARG A 538 19.11 -12.52 -0.41
C ARG A 538 19.77 -11.30 0.23
N LYS A 539 19.20 -10.10 0.04
CA LYS A 539 19.75 -8.83 0.55
C LYS A 539 19.67 -8.69 2.08
N TYR A 540 18.68 -9.32 2.72
CA TYR A 540 18.41 -9.09 4.14
C TYR A 540 19.56 -9.52 5.08
N PRO A 541 20.25 -10.67 4.90
CA PRO A 541 21.43 -11.02 5.67
C PRO A 541 22.55 -9.97 5.58
N PHE A 542 22.77 -9.36 4.42
CA PHE A 542 23.77 -8.29 4.26
C PHE A 542 23.36 -7.01 5.00
N ARG A 543 22.07 -6.69 5.07
CA ARG A 543 21.58 -5.59 5.92
C ARG A 543 21.91 -5.82 7.40
N VAL A 544 21.73 -7.04 7.90
CA VAL A 544 22.09 -7.40 9.28
C VAL A 544 23.61 -7.42 9.47
N ALA A 545 24.37 -7.86 8.46
CA ALA A 545 25.82 -7.83 8.46
C ALA A 545 26.37 -6.40 8.60
N CYS A 546 25.73 -5.38 8.01
CA CYS A 546 26.12 -3.98 8.25
C CYS A 546 26.12 -3.63 9.75
N SER A 547 25.13 -4.09 10.51
CA SER A 547 25.09 -3.88 11.96
C SER A 547 26.21 -4.64 12.73
N LEU A 548 26.74 -5.73 12.17
CA LEU A 548 27.90 -6.42 12.74
C LEU A 548 29.19 -5.60 12.56
N PHE A 549 29.34 -4.90 11.42
CA PHE A 549 30.43 -3.92 11.24
C PHE A 549 30.32 -2.78 12.26
N ASP A 550 29.09 -2.25 12.50
CA ASP A 550 28.87 -1.19 13.51
C ASP A 550 29.29 -1.66 14.91
N ALA A 551 28.90 -2.89 15.29
CA ALA A 551 29.28 -3.48 16.56
C ALA A 551 30.79 -3.68 16.68
N TYR A 552 31.48 -4.14 15.63
CA TYR A 552 32.94 -4.25 15.62
C TYR A 552 33.61 -2.90 15.82
N GLU A 553 33.24 -1.88 15.07
CA GLU A 553 33.81 -0.53 15.16
C GLU A 553 33.63 0.08 16.56
N SER A 554 32.46 -0.15 17.18
CA SER A 554 32.13 0.40 18.50
C SER A 554 32.81 -0.33 19.65
N LEU A 555 33.05 -1.63 19.53
CA LEU A 555 33.50 -2.48 20.64
C LEU A 555 34.92 -3.00 20.46
N SER A 556 35.56 -2.83 19.30
CA SER A 556 36.88 -3.42 19.01
C SER A 556 37.96 -3.05 20.04
N SER A 557 37.97 -1.82 20.55
CA SER A 557 38.91 -1.38 21.58
C SER A 557 38.75 -2.11 22.94
N LYS A 558 37.59 -2.70 23.19
CA LYS A 558 37.26 -3.42 24.42
C LYS A 558 37.43 -4.95 24.26
N MET A 559 37.78 -5.43 23.06
CA MET A 559 37.90 -6.86 22.75
C MET A 559 39.31 -7.37 22.97
N ALA A 560 39.44 -8.60 23.48
CA ALA A 560 40.71 -9.30 23.49
C ALA A 560 41.25 -9.55 22.07
N PRO A 561 42.59 -9.60 21.87
CA PRO A 561 43.19 -9.74 20.53
C PRO A 561 42.67 -10.94 19.74
N ASP A 562 42.52 -12.10 20.39
CA ASP A 562 42.02 -13.31 19.72
C ASP A 562 40.57 -13.14 19.21
N PHE A 563 39.75 -12.46 20.01
CA PHE A 563 38.37 -12.16 19.67
C PHE A 563 38.29 -11.19 18.50
N GLN A 564 39.12 -10.11 18.51
CA GLN A 564 39.25 -9.20 17.39
C GLN A 564 39.65 -9.94 16.11
N LYS A 565 40.65 -10.83 16.19
CA LYS A 565 41.11 -11.64 15.06
C LYS A 565 39.98 -12.51 14.50
N GLN A 566 39.23 -13.19 15.36
CA GLN A 566 38.11 -14.03 14.95
C GLN A 566 37.02 -13.23 14.27
N LEU A 567 36.64 -12.07 14.81
CA LEU A 567 35.58 -11.24 14.23
C LEU A 567 36.04 -10.60 12.92
N ARG A 568 37.32 -10.17 12.81
CA ARG A 568 37.90 -9.70 11.53
C ARG A 568 37.81 -10.77 10.44
N GLY A 569 38.13 -12.02 10.75
CA GLY A 569 38.00 -13.14 9.82
C GLY A 569 36.55 -13.32 9.34
N SER A 570 35.57 -13.12 10.24
CA SER A 570 34.14 -13.16 9.90
C SER A 570 33.73 -12.02 8.99
N LEU A 571 34.21 -10.80 9.24
CA LEU A 571 33.94 -9.62 8.40
C LEU A 571 34.58 -9.76 7.00
N ALA A 572 35.78 -10.35 6.92
CA ALA A 572 36.43 -10.70 5.65
C ALA A 572 35.61 -11.76 4.86
N GLU A 573 35.00 -12.73 5.54
CA GLU A 573 34.12 -13.70 4.89
C GLU A 573 32.85 -13.04 4.33
N ILE A 574 32.23 -12.12 5.09
CA ILE A 574 31.06 -11.35 4.61
C ILE A 574 31.44 -10.55 3.37
N TYR A 575 32.60 -9.90 3.37
CA TYR A 575 33.10 -9.20 2.19
C TYR A 575 33.21 -10.11 0.97
N ARG A 576 33.86 -11.28 1.13
CA ARG A 576 34.01 -12.26 0.01
C ARG A 576 32.67 -12.71 -0.54
N ARG A 577 31.70 -12.99 0.34
CA ARG A 577 30.35 -13.38 -0.06
C ARG A 577 29.60 -12.26 -0.79
N ALA A 578 29.68 -11.03 -0.26
CA ALA A 578 29.08 -9.85 -0.89
C ALA A 578 29.68 -9.59 -2.29
N SER A 579 31.00 -9.73 -2.43
CA SER A 579 31.71 -9.54 -3.71
C SER A 579 31.41 -10.62 -4.74
N GLN A 580 30.88 -11.77 -4.33
CA GLN A 580 30.49 -12.88 -5.21
C GLN A 580 29.04 -12.77 -5.68
N THR A 581 28.24 -11.85 -5.13
CA THR A 581 26.86 -11.65 -5.57
C THR A 581 26.80 -11.11 -7.00
N LYS A 582 25.68 -11.32 -7.70
CA LYS A 582 25.50 -10.93 -9.11
C LYS A 582 24.14 -10.27 -9.31
N GLY A 583 23.96 -9.64 -10.47
CA GLY A 583 22.69 -9.05 -10.89
C GLY A 583 22.22 -7.93 -9.97
N ASN A 584 20.94 -7.91 -9.67
CA ASN A 584 20.30 -6.88 -8.84
C ASN A 584 20.82 -6.92 -7.41
N LEU A 585 21.08 -8.11 -6.86
CA LEU A 585 21.61 -8.25 -5.52
C LEU A 585 22.98 -7.58 -5.35
N TYR A 586 23.88 -7.66 -6.35
CA TYR A 586 25.16 -6.96 -6.32
C TYR A 586 24.99 -5.45 -6.23
N ARG A 587 23.95 -4.89 -6.85
CA ARG A 587 23.67 -3.44 -6.84
C ARG A 587 22.98 -2.96 -5.56
N ASP A 588 22.53 -3.90 -4.71
CA ASP A 588 21.86 -3.55 -3.45
C ASP A 588 22.78 -2.75 -2.54
N ARG A 589 22.25 -1.69 -1.92
CA ARG A 589 23.02 -0.77 -1.07
C ARG A 589 23.70 -1.45 0.11
N TYR A 590 23.09 -2.47 0.70
CA TYR A 590 23.66 -3.16 1.85
C TYR A 590 24.78 -4.12 1.44
N VAL A 591 24.65 -4.74 0.27
CA VAL A 591 25.71 -5.55 -0.34
C VAL A 591 26.92 -4.65 -0.67
N GLN A 592 26.70 -3.50 -1.30
CA GLN A 592 27.75 -2.53 -1.61
C GLN A 592 28.40 -1.97 -0.33
N GLU A 593 27.62 -1.72 0.71
CA GLU A 593 28.14 -1.29 2.02
C GLU A 593 29.00 -2.37 2.67
N CYS A 594 28.59 -3.65 2.61
CA CYS A 594 29.41 -4.77 3.08
C CYS A 594 30.72 -4.89 2.29
N ILE A 595 30.70 -4.66 0.97
CA ILE A 595 31.92 -4.65 0.14
C ILE A 595 32.82 -3.51 0.57
N ARG A 596 32.31 -2.29 0.63
CA ARG A 596 33.08 -1.08 0.99
C ARG A 596 33.73 -1.19 2.37
N ARG A 597 32.96 -1.64 3.40
CA ARG A 597 33.45 -1.75 4.78
C ARG A 597 34.28 -2.99 5.03
N GLY A 598 34.07 -4.05 4.26
CA GLY A 598 34.76 -5.33 4.42
C GLY A 598 36.14 -5.40 3.76
N GLU A 599 36.41 -4.60 2.73
CA GLU A 599 37.66 -4.59 1.98
C GLU A 599 38.93 -4.48 2.85
N PRO A 600 38.99 -3.60 3.89
CA PRO A 600 40.17 -3.51 4.78
C PRO A 600 40.47 -4.80 5.55
N PHE A 601 39.48 -5.63 5.82
CA PHE A 601 39.64 -6.88 6.58
C PHE A 601 40.21 -8.01 5.72
N GLU A 602 39.92 -8.01 4.41
CA GLU A 602 40.50 -8.99 3.48
C GLU A 602 42.00 -8.79 3.29
N ARG A 603 42.47 -7.53 3.18
CA ARG A 603 43.90 -7.19 3.01
C ARG A 603 44.78 -7.60 4.19
N VAL A 604 44.21 -7.79 5.38
CA VAL A 604 44.93 -8.18 6.59
C VAL A 604 44.91 -9.70 6.77
N SER A 605 44.01 -10.42 6.09
CA SER A 605 43.86 -11.88 6.19
C SER A 605 44.62 -12.64 5.09
N SER A 606 45.12 -11.94 4.09
CA SER A 606 46.04 -12.44 3.05
C SER A 606 47.50 -12.12 3.45
#